data_53dddc15d65b20b4e0f105f8c82244e8
#
_entry.id   53dddc15d65b20b4e0f105f8c82244e8
#
_cell.length_a   1.000
_cell.length_b   1.000
_cell.length_c   1.000
_cell.angle_alpha   90.00
_cell.angle_beta   90.00
_cell.angle_gamma   90.00
#
_symmetry.space_group_name_H-M   'P 1'
#
loop_
_entity.id
_entity.type
_entity.pdbx_description
1 polymer ?
#
loop_
_entity_poly.entity_id
_entity_poly.type
_entity_poly.pdbx_seq_one_letter_code
_entity_poly.pdbx_strand_id
1 'polypeptide(L)'
;MLKIVEFIHNHKNWEELLSNEPYFIKIAHDGRYVILSYNQINSDFSNPICLEARGLILDTEDNYKPVRMAFEKFFNIDEKYAANIDWTTASASEKIDGSIMSVWYHNNKWHVSTNNTINARKALINNTEYNFRDIFNIAAVNSGLDFNKLNKNYCYTFELVSPQTTVVISYKETKLYHILTRDMTTLQEISDDIGIEKPKKYEFSNESSIRNIVSELDISHEGVVVVDDNFNRIKIKTKTYFIMHYLRNNMSFINALELVRMNDYEEFVSYFTEYKEVFEVMSAIYNQILNDAKELDGLIMYLKNSYEYMYKNSNDSSIIVRKNFAQAISNITNNYIASNVFLAYDGKCYDTLTSPITINKFIRLTRNYWIILTKYFPNVFSINEILNV
;
A
#
# COMPACT_ATOMS: atom_id res chain seq x y z
N MET A 1 6.43 20.59 -12.73
CA MET A 1 7.28 19.93 -11.70
C MET A 1 6.36 19.20 -10.74
N LEU A 2 6.69 17.98 -10.34
CA LEU A 2 5.91 17.22 -9.37
C LEU A 2 5.90 17.94 -8.01
N LYS A 3 4.78 17.87 -7.30
CA LYS A 3 4.63 18.49 -5.96
C LYS A 3 5.57 17.89 -4.93
N ILE A 4 5.82 16.59 -5.01
CA ILE A 4 6.77 15.91 -4.13
C ILE A 4 8.22 16.38 -4.39
N VAL A 5 8.60 16.64 -5.63
CA VAL A 5 9.94 17.18 -5.98
C VAL A 5 10.08 18.62 -5.52
N GLU A 6 9.04 19.45 -5.72
CA GLU A 6 8.98 20.82 -5.19
C GLU A 6 9.13 20.83 -3.67
N PHE A 7 8.47 19.89 -2.97
CA PHE A 7 8.59 19.74 -1.53
C PHE A 7 10.02 19.38 -1.10
N ILE A 8 10.65 18.42 -1.79
CA ILE A 8 12.04 18.00 -1.51
C ILE A 8 12.99 19.19 -1.63
N HIS A 9 12.87 20.01 -2.66
CA HIS A 9 13.72 21.17 -2.87
C HIS A 9 13.56 22.24 -1.77
N ASN A 10 12.36 22.34 -1.20
CA ASN A 10 12.05 23.38 -0.21
C ASN A 10 12.37 22.95 1.24
N HIS A 11 12.69 21.69 1.50
CA HIS A 11 12.87 21.17 2.86
C HIS A 11 14.16 20.35 2.98
N LYS A 12 15.12 20.83 3.76
CA LYS A 12 16.39 20.11 3.96
C LYS A 12 16.21 18.74 4.65
N ASN A 13 15.24 18.62 5.54
CA ASN A 13 14.88 17.39 6.24
C ASN A 13 13.67 16.68 5.63
N TRP A 14 13.54 16.74 4.31
CA TRP A 14 12.39 16.22 3.57
C TRP A 14 12.09 14.74 3.83
N GLU A 15 13.10 13.90 4.07
CA GLU A 15 12.90 12.47 4.35
C GLU A 15 12.15 12.27 5.67
N GLU A 16 12.56 12.98 6.72
CA GLU A 16 11.86 12.95 8.00
C GLU A 16 10.43 13.46 7.86
N LEU A 17 10.22 14.57 7.17
CA LEU A 17 8.91 15.15 6.98
C LEU A 17 8.00 14.24 6.17
N LEU A 18 8.47 13.69 5.05
CA LEU A 18 7.67 12.80 4.20
C LEU A 18 7.40 11.43 4.85
N SER A 19 8.25 10.99 5.77
CA SER A 19 8.05 9.72 6.48
C SER A 19 7.03 9.80 7.61
N ASN A 20 6.66 11.00 8.03
CA ASN A 20 5.72 11.27 9.12
C ASN A 20 4.38 11.83 8.62
N GLU A 21 3.46 12.07 9.56
CA GLU A 21 2.15 12.67 9.28
C GLU A 21 2.29 14.03 8.58
N PRO A 22 1.47 14.34 7.59
CA PRO A 22 0.35 13.55 7.05
C PRO A 22 0.73 12.61 5.88
N TYR A 23 2.00 12.57 5.49
CA TYR A 23 2.44 11.92 4.26
C TYR A 23 2.66 10.42 4.40
N PHE A 24 3.35 9.97 5.45
CA PHE A 24 3.71 8.57 5.70
C PHE A 24 4.30 7.85 4.48
N ILE A 25 5.18 8.52 3.73
CA ILE A 25 5.81 7.97 2.54
C ILE A 25 6.96 7.07 2.96
N LYS A 26 6.99 5.87 2.42
CA LYS A 26 8.12 4.95 2.53
C LYS A 26 9.22 5.39 1.59
N ILE A 27 10.43 5.56 2.11
CA ILE A 27 11.61 6.02 1.39
C ILE A 27 12.66 4.92 1.43
N ALA A 28 13.18 4.54 0.27
CA ALA A 28 14.27 3.57 0.19
C ALA A 28 15.29 4.00 -0.86
N HIS A 29 16.58 3.82 -0.52
CA HIS A 29 17.71 4.18 -1.37
C HIS A 29 18.37 2.95 -2.01
N ASP A 30 18.87 3.12 -3.23
CA ASP A 30 19.72 2.16 -3.92
C ASP A 30 20.76 2.90 -4.79
N GLY A 31 21.94 3.11 -4.22
CA GLY A 31 22.97 3.96 -4.82
C GLY A 31 22.49 5.40 -4.94
N ARG A 32 22.56 5.95 -6.17
CA ARG A 32 22.12 7.33 -6.47
C ARG A 32 20.60 7.50 -6.58
N TYR A 33 19.82 6.44 -6.45
CA TYR A 33 18.38 6.52 -6.61
C TYR A 33 17.65 6.42 -5.28
N VAL A 34 16.54 7.13 -5.18
CA VAL A 34 15.57 7.00 -4.10
C VAL A 34 14.20 6.67 -4.67
N ILE A 35 13.51 5.71 -4.08
CA ILE A 35 12.13 5.36 -4.39
C ILE A 35 11.20 5.84 -3.30
N LEU A 36 10.09 6.46 -3.71
CA LEU A 36 9.06 7.02 -2.85
C LEU A 36 7.76 6.25 -3.07
N SER A 37 7.23 5.66 -2.00
CA SER A 37 6.00 4.86 -2.05
C SER A 37 5.07 5.26 -0.91
N TYR A 38 3.82 5.58 -1.22
CA TYR A 38 2.82 5.91 -0.21
C TYR A 38 2.58 4.74 0.74
N ASN A 39 2.11 5.04 1.93
CA ASN A 39 1.54 4.05 2.83
C ASN A 39 0.03 3.93 2.56
N GLN A 40 -0.45 2.73 2.23
CA GLN A 40 -1.85 2.51 1.86
C GLN A 40 -2.84 2.93 2.95
N ILE A 41 -2.43 2.87 4.22
CA ILE A 41 -3.28 3.10 5.39
C ILE A 41 -3.18 4.54 5.90
N ASN A 42 -1.95 5.05 6.00
CA ASN A 42 -1.68 6.24 6.78
C ASN A 42 -1.50 7.49 5.91
N SER A 43 -1.16 7.33 4.61
CA SER A 43 -0.97 8.48 3.74
C SER A 43 -2.29 9.22 3.49
N ASP A 44 -2.26 10.54 3.61
CA ASP A 44 -3.41 11.38 3.27
C ASP A 44 -3.53 11.56 1.76
N PHE A 45 -4.43 10.81 1.14
CA PHE A 45 -4.66 10.86 -0.31
C PHE A 45 -5.44 12.10 -0.79
N SER A 46 -5.85 13.00 0.09
CA SER A 46 -6.26 14.35 -0.31
C SER A 46 -5.06 15.23 -0.74
N ASN A 47 -3.84 14.80 -0.40
CA ASN A 47 -2.60 15.50 -0.71
C ASN A 47 -1.96 14.95 -2.00
N PRO A 48 -1.71 15.80 -3.03
CA PRO A 48 -1.09 15.38 -4.28
C PRO A 48 0.28 14.69 -4.10
N ILE A 49 1.06 15.07 -3.10
CA ILE A 49 2.35 14.45 -2.78
C ILE A 49 2.18 12.94 -2.53
N CYS A 50 1.13 12.54 -1.82
CA CYS A 50 0.85 11.15 -1.56
C CYS A 50 0.40 10.39 -2.82
N LEU A 51 -0.31 11.05 -3.73
CA LEU A 51 -0.73 10.46 -5.00
C LEU A 51 0.46 10.21 -5.93
N GLU A 52 1.41 11.16 -6.00
CA GLU A 52 2.62 11.06 -6.81
C GLU A 52 3.59 9.98 -6.29
N ALA A 53 3.56 9.68 -4.98
CA ALA A 53 4.44 8.70 -4.34
C ALA A 53 4.04 7.24 -4.61
N ARG A 54 3.84 6.87 -5.87
CA ARG A 54 3.49 5.49 -6.27
C ARG A 54 4.68 4.77 -6.92
N GLY A 55 5.73 4.56 -6.13
CA GLY A 55 6.97 3.98 -6.62
C GLY A 55 7.75 4.96 -7.52
N LEU A 56 7.59 6.26 -7.29
CA LEU A 56 8.36 7.30 -7.98
C LEU A 56 9.84 7.12 -7.65
N ILE A 57 10.70 7.08 -8.68
CA ILE A 57 12.15 7.00 -8.50
C ILE A 57 12.78 8.30 -8.95
N LEU A 58 13.58 8.88 -8.06
CA LEU A 58 14.32 10.12 -8.27
C LEU A 58 15.83 9.85 -8.27
N ASP A 59 16.57 10.65 -9.03
CA ASP A 59 18.03 10.69 -9.03
C ASP A 59 18.54 11.71 -8.02
N THR A 60 19.15 11.28 -6.96
CA THR A 60 19.67 12.16 -5.89
C THR A 60 20.91 12.95 -6.30
N GLU A 61 21.62 12.51 -7.34
CA GLU A 61 22.80 13.20 -7.89
C GLU A 61 22.44 14.19 -9.02
N ASP A 62 21.20 14.17 -9.53
CA ASP A 62 20.68 15.10 -10.53
C ASP A 62 19.46 15.87 -9.99
N ASN A 63 19.64 16.52 -8.85
CA ASN A 63 18.67 17.42 -8.23
C ASN A 63 17.26 16.78 -8.06
N TYR A 64 17.22 15.52 -7.66
CA TYR A 64 15.99 14.75 -7.49
C TYR A 64 15.09 14.68 -8.74
N LYS A 65 15.73 14.70 -9.92
CA LYS A 65 15.03 14.54 -11.18
C LYS A 65 14.30 13.19 -11.24
N PRO A 66 13.03 13.18 -11.63
CA PRO A 66 12.30 11.93 -11.86
C PRO A 66 12.93 11.11 -12.98
N VAL A 67 13.28 9.86 -12.70
CA VAL A 67 13.84 8.90 -13.69
C VAL A 67 12.90 7.74 -13.96
N ARG A 68 11.93 7.50 -13.07
CA ARG A 68 10.86 6.52 -13.26
C ARG A 68 9.57 7.04 -12.62
N MET A 69 8.52 7.08 -13.42
CA MET A 69 7.14 7.34 -12.96
C MET A 69 6.19 6.52 -13.82
N ALA A 70 5.37 5.68 -13.18
CA ALA A 70 4.27 4.99 -13.86
C ALA A 70 3.05 5.94 -13.95
N PHE A 71 2.12 5.78 -13.05
CA PHE A 71 0.96 6.66 -12.89
C PHE A 71 0.74 6.91 -11.41
N GLU A 72 0.03 7.97 -11.10
CA GLU A 72 -0.33 8.34 -9.73
C GLU A 72 -1.27 7.31 -9.09
N LYS A 73 -1.44 7.39 -7.78
CA LYS A 73 -2.47 6.60 -7.09
C LYS A 73 -3.84 6.96 -7.66
N PHE A 74 -4.62 5.96 -8.02
CA PHE A 74 -6.01 6.09 -8.42
C PHE A 74 -6.89 5.08 -7.68
N PHE A 75 -8.20 5.32 -7.66
CA PHE A 75 -9.15 4.73 -6.74
C PHE A 75 -10.25 3.98 -7.49
N ASN A 76 -11.01 3.15 -6.78
CA ASN A 76 -12.24 2.60 -7.33
C ASN A 76 -13.27 3.73 -7.50
N ILE A 77 -14.16 3.58 -8.46
CA ILE A 77 -15.12 4.61 -8.86
C ILE A 77 -15.97 5.15 -7.69
N ASP A 78 -16.26 4.33 -6.68
CA ASP A 78 -17.11 4.69 -5.55
C ASP A 78 -16.31 5.09 -4.29
N GLU A 79 -14.97 5.14 -4.37
CA GLU A 79 -14.15 5.58 -3.25
C GLU A 79 -14.10 7.11 -3.12
N LYS A 80 -13.95 7.59 -1.90
CA LYS A 80 -13.91 9.03 -1.54
C LYS A 80 -12.97 9.88 -2.39
N TYR A 81 -11.85 9.32 -2.80
CA TYR A 81 -10.82 10.03 -3.56
C TYR A 81 -10.81 9.65 -5.05
N ALA A 82 -11.88 9.01 -5.53
CA ALA A 82 -12.02 8.70 -6.95
C ALA A 82 -12.01 9.99 -7.77
N ALA A 83 -11.26 9.97 -8.89
CA ALA A 83 -11.23 11.10 -9.79
C ALA A 83 -12.59 11.30 -10.48
N ASN A 84 -12.95 12.55 -10.73
CA ASN A 84 -14.11 12.86 -11.56
C ASN A 84 -13.73 12.67 -13.04
N ILE A 85 -14.33 11.70 -13.69
CA ILE A 85 -14.02 11.30 -15.08
C ILE A 85 -14.88 12.12 -16.06
N ASP A 86 -14.23 12.68 -17.07
CA ASP A 86 -14.93 13.17 -18.26
C ASP A 86 -15.33 11.98 -19.14
N TRP A 87 -16.57 11.53 -19.00
CA TRP A 87 -17.11 10.38 -19.73
C TRP A 87 -17.21 10.60 -21.24
N THR A 88 -17.08 11.83 -21.72
CA THR A 88 -17.13 12.14 -23.16
C THR A 88 -15.82 11.83 -23.87
N THR A 89 -14.71 11.83 -23.14
CA THR A 89 -13.35 11.58 -23.65
C THR A 89 -12.76 10.26 -23.12
N ALA A 90 -13.43 9.64 -22.16
CA ALA A 90 -12.93 8.48 -21.45
C ALA A 90 -12.79 7.24 -22.35
N SER A 91 -11.74 6.48 -22.10
CA SER A 91 -11.51 5.14 -22.64
C SER A 91 -11.40 4.12 -21.52
N ALA A 92 -11.89 2.89 -21.77
CA ALA A 92 -11.79 1.79 -20.81
C ALA A 92 -10.94 0.66 -21.37
N SER A 93 -10.09 0.11 -20.52
CA SER A 93 -9.30 -1.07 -20.83
C SER A 93 -9.40 -2.10 -19.71
N GLU A 94 -9.20 -3.37 -20.07
CA GLU A 94 -9.17 -4.47 -19.12
C GLU A 94 -8.14 -4.18 -18.02
N LYS A 95 -8.53 -4.39 -16.78
CA LYS A 95 -7.62 -4.38 -15.66
C LYS A 95 -7.01 -5.77 -15.50
N ILE A 96 -5.77 -5.89 -15.96
CA ILE A 96 -5.00 -7.14 -15.85
C ILE A 96 -4.59 -7.35 -14.38
N ASP A 97 -4.80 -8.55 -13.86
CA ASP A 97 -4.43 -8.96 -12.51
C ASP A 97 -3.00 -9.50 -12.47
N GLY A 98 -2.02 -8.64 -12.31
CA GLY A 98 -0.62 -9.00 -12.32
C GLY A 98 0.24 -8.15 -11.40
N SER A 99 1.46 -7.91 -11.82
CA SER A 99 2.42 -7.09 -11.09
C SER A 99 2.97 -5.97 -11.96
N ILE A 100 2.85 -4.74 -11.49
CA ILE A 100 3.38 -3.57 -12.21
C ILE A 100 4.90 -3.60 -12.23
N MET A 101 5.44 -3.58 -13.45
CA MET A 101 6.86 -3.48 -13.74
C MET A 101 7.12 -2.25 -14.60
N SER A 102 8.22 -1.55 -14.36
CA SER A 102 8.62 -0.42 -15.20
C SER A 102 10.02 -0.59 -15.74
N VAL A 103 10.18 -0.22 -17.02
CA VAL A 103 11.45 -0.19 -17.74
C VAL A 103 11.80 1.27 -18.03
N TRP A 104 12.97 1.69 -17.63
CA TRP A 104 13.43 3.07 -17.78
C TRP A 104 14.94 3.10 -18.03
N TYR A 105 15.39 4.11 -18.81
CA TYR A 105 16.79 4.26 -19.17
C TYR A 105 17.42 5.41 -18.40
N HIS A 106 18.52 5.13 -17.71
CA HIS A 106 19.29 6.16 -17.03
C HIS A 106 20.72 5.70 -16.83
N ASN A 107 21.65 6.65 -16.80
CA ASN A 107 23.07 6.38 -16.60
C ASN A 107 23.60 5.25 -17.53
N ASN A 108 23.32 5.40 -18.84
CA ASN A 108 23.74 4.51 -19.92
C ASN A 108 23.27 3.05 -19.84
N LYS A 109 22.22 2.75 -19.09
CA LYS A 109 21.65 1.40 -19.00
C LYS A 109 20.13 1.41 -18.80
N TRP A 110 19.51 0.29 -19.20
CA TRP A 110 18.12 0.01 -18.90
C TRP A 110 17.97 -0.57 -17.49
N HIS A 111 17.03 -0.04 -16.78
CA HIS A 111 16.63 -0.51 -15.46
C HIS A 111 15.25 -1.17 -15.51
N VAL A 112 15.00 -2.10 -14.60
CA VAL A 112 13.67 -2.68 -14.39
C VAL A 112 13.36 -2.62 -12.91
N SER A 113 12.23 -2.02 -12.58
CA SER A 113 11.76 -1.78 -11.21
C SER A 113 10.33 -2.29 -11.01
N THR A 114 9.97 -2.55 -9.76
CA THR A 114 8.58 -2.71 -9.32
C THR A 114 8.06 -1.40 -8.74
N ASN A 115 6.82 -1.38 -8.23
CA ASN A 115 6.34 -0.20 -7.49
C ASN A 115 7.02 0.00 -6.13
N ASN A 116 7.69 -1.02 -5.60
CA ASN A 116 8.28 -0.97 -4.27
C ASN A 116 9.80 -1.15 -4.25
N THR A 117 10.42 -1.44 -5.39
CA THR A 117 11.86 -1.65 -5.48
C THR A 117 12.45 -0.99 -6.71
N ILE A 118 13.57 -0.29 -6.53
CA ILE A 118 14.35 0.34 -7.61
C ILE A 118 14.90 -0.72 -8.56
N ASN A 119 15.39 -1.82 -8.00
CA ASN A 119 15.92 -2.94 -8.75
C ASN A 119 15.06 -4.19 -8.52
N ALA A 120 14.37 -4.65 -9.54
CA ALA A 120 13.48 -5.80 -9.49
C ALA A 120 14.18 -7.12 -9.05
N ARG A 121 15.52 -7.19 -9.10
CA ARG A 121 16.29 -8.33 -8.54
C ARG A 121 16.18 -8.43 -7.02
N LYS A 122 15.91 -7.31 -6.34
CA LYS A 122 15.75 -7.27 -4.87
C LYS A 122 14.34 -7.65 -4.42
N ALA A 123 13.39 -7.77 -5.36
CA ALA A 123 12.02 -8.20 -5.07
C ALA A 123 11.93 -9.73 -5.29
N LEU A 124 11.98 -10.47 -4.19
CA LEU A 124 11.88 -11.94 -4.20
C LEU A 124 10.41 -12.37 -4.34
N ILE A 125 10.19 -13.50 -4.99
CA ILE A 125 8.88 -14.15 -5.11
C ILE A 125 8.78 -15.23 -4.05
N ASN A 126 7.81 -15.11 -3.16
CA ASN A 126 7.62 -16.05 -2.04
C ASN A 126 7.54 -17.50 -2.53
N ASN A 127 8.17 -18.41 -1.79
CA ASN A 127 8.21 -19.84 -2.05
C ASN A 127 8.85 -20.24 -3.40
N THR A 128 9.69 -19.38 -3.99
CA THR A 128 10.44 -19.68 -5.21
C THR A 128 11.89 -19.22 -5.08
N GLU A 129 12.77 -19.71 -5.97
CA GLU A 129 14.13 -19.20 -6.12
C GLU A 129 14.22 -17.97 -7.04
N TYR A 130 13.10 -17.56 -7.63
CA TYR A 130 13.04 -16.45 -8.57
C TYR A 130 12.84 -15.12 -7.87
N ASN A 131 13.34 -14.07 -8.50
CA ASN A 131 12.98 -12.69 -8.21
C ASN A 131 12.16 -12.09 -9.37
N PHE A 132 11.56 -10.93 -9.17
CA PHE A 132 10.74 -10.30 -10.20
C PHE A 132 11.50 -9.96 -11.49
N ARG A 133 12.81 -9.72 -11.41
CA ARG A 133 13.64 -9.50 -12.62
C ARG A 133 13.76 -10.75 -13.47
N ASP A 134 13.86 -11.91 -12.85
CA ASP A 134 13.99 -13.18 -13.59
C ASP A 134 12.71 -13.49 -14.34
N ILE A 135 11.56 -13.38 -13.67
CA ILE A 135 10.24 -13.58 -14.32
C ILE A 135 9.99 -12.52 -15.38
N PHE A 136 10.36 -11.25 -15.12
CA PHE A 136 10.28 -10.20 -16.13
C PHE A 136 11.10 -10.51 -17.38
N ASN A 137 12.30 -11.04 -17.24
CA ASN A 137 13.15 -11.40 -18.39
C ASN A 137 12.50 -12.51 -19.23
N ILE A 138 11.90 -13.52 -18.59
CA ILE A 138 11.13 -14.57 -19.28
C ILE A 138 9.95 -13.95 -20.02
N ALA A 139 9.18 -13.11 -19.34
CA ALA A 139 8.02 -12.42 -19.92
C ALA A 139 8.41 -11.51 -21.08
N ALA A 140 9.53 -10.78 -20.97
CA ALA A 140 10.04 -9.90 -22.01
C ALA A 140 10.39 -10.68 -23.31
N VAL A 141 11.04 -11.83 -23.16
CA VAL A 141 11.34 -12.72 -24.29
C VAL A 141 10.06 -13.26 -24.92
N ASN A 142 9.14 -13.79 -24.11
CA ASN A 142 7.87 -14.36 -24.58
C ASN A 142 6.99 -13.31 -25.29
N SER A 143 7.04 -12.07 -24.84
CA SER A 143 6.28 -10.95 -25.41
C SER A 143 7.00 -10.25 -26.57
N GLY A 144 8.24 -10.60 -26.88
CA GLY A 144 9.02 -9.97 -27.95
C GLY A 144 9.51 -8.55 -27.64
N LEU A 145 9.72 -8.21 -26.36
CA LEU A 145 10.21 -6.88 -25.95
C LEU A 145 11.68 -6.70 -26.38
N ASP A 146 11.90 -5.77 -27.29
CA ASP A 146 13.24 -5.38 -27.77
C ASP A 146 13.67 -4.03 -27.21
N PHE A 147 14.58 -4.04 -26.26
CA PHE A 147 15.11 -2.82 -25.63
C PHE A 147 15.79 -1.86 -26.61
N ASN A 148 16.27 -2.35 -27.78
CA ASN A 148 16.90 -1.49 -28.78
C ASN A 148 15.90 -0.61 -29.51
N LYS A 149 14.61 -1.00 -29.51
CA LYS A 149 13.52 -0.23 -30.12
C LYS A 149 12.92 0.79 -29.17
N LEU A 150 13.23 0.73 -27.88
CA LEU A 150 12.69 1.62 -26.86
C LEU A 150 13.38 2.98 -26.90
N ASN A 151 12.58 4.05 -26.74
CA ASN A 151 13.10 5.40 -26.60
C ASN A 151 13.68 5.60 -25.18
N LYS A 152 14.94 6.05 -25.14
CA LYS A 152 15.67 6.25 -23.87
C LYS A 152 15.13 7.38 -22.98
N ASN A 153 14.29 8.24 -23.51
CA ASN A 153 13.65 9.32 -22.75
C ASN A 153 12.33 8.89 -22.11
N TYR A 154 11.89 7.64 -22.34
CA TYR A 154 10.59 7.18 -21.90
C TYR A 154 10.69 6.17 -20.75
N CYS A 155 9.68 6.16 -19.91
CA CYS A 155 9.42 5.11 -18.92
C CYS A 155 8.25 4.27 -19.42
N TYR A 156 8.50 2.99 -19.60
CA TYR A 156 7.51 2.01 -20.05
C TYR A 156 6.99 1.22 -18.86
N THR A 157 5.70 1.14 -18.73
CA THR A 157 5.06 0.41 -17.64
C THR A 157 4.26 -0.76 -18.18
N PHE A 158 4.46 -1.90 -17.56
CA PHE A 158 3.85 -3.18 -17.95
C PHE A 158 3.12 -3.79 -16.76
N GLU A 159 2.07 -4.55 -17.05
CA GLU A 159 1.55 -5.54 -16.14
C GLU A 159 2.19 -6.90 -16.48
N LEU A 160 2.92 -7.45 -15.53
CA LEU A 160 3.55 -8.77 -15.62
C LEU A 160 2.58 -9.83 -15.10
N VAL A 161 2.22 -10.78 -15.94
CA VAL A 161 1.45 -11.96 -15.55
C VAL A 161 2.31 -13.22 -15.64
N SER A 162 2.13 -14.13 -14.69
CA SER A 162 2.87 -15.39 -14.64
C SER A 162 2.21 -16.35 -13.66
N PRO A 163 2.33 -17.67 -13.86
CA PRO A 163 1.93 -18.66 -12.85
C PRO A 163 2.65 -18.46 -11.50
N GLN A 164 3.88 -17.93 -11.51
CA GLN A 164 4.70 -17.73 -10.31
C GLN A 164 4.30 -16.48 -9.52
N THR A 165 3.61 -15.52 -10.16
CA THR A 165 3.23 -14.24 -9.54
C THR A 165 1.72 -14.06 -9.47
N THR A 166 0.95 -15.16 -9.42
CA THR A 166 -0.51 -15.15 -9.35
C THR A 166 -1.01 -14.36 -8.13
N VAL A 167 -1.84 -13.34 -8.38
CA VAL A 167 -2.55 -12.59 -7.32
C VAL A 167 -3.88 -13.26 -7.03
N VAL A 168 -4.85 -13.18 -7.93
CA VAL A 168 -6.15 -13.87 -7.85
C VAL A 168 -6.36 -14.72 -9.09
N ILE A 169 -6.21 -14.13 -10.28
CA ILE A 169 -6.39 -14.79 -11.55
C ILE A 169 -5.15 -15.60 -11.91
N SER A 170 -5.33 -16.88 -12.20
CA SER A 170 -4.22 -17.75 -12.59
C SER A 170 -3.98 -17.68 -14.09
N TYR A 171 -2.81 -17.20 -14.47
CA TYR A 171 -2.37 -17.18 -15.87
C TYR A 171 -1.52 -18.42 -16.16
N LYS A 172 -1.71 -18.99 -17.37
CA LYS A 172 -0.91 -20.15 -17.83
C LYS A 172 0.44 -19.74 -18.42
N GLU A 173 0.51 -18.52 -18.93
CA GLU A 173 1.66 -17.99 -19.64
C GLU A 173 2.33 -16.88 -18.83
N THR A 174 3.65 -16.76 -19.01
CA THR A 174 4.43 -15.64 -18.47
C THR A 174 4.61 -14.62 -19.59
N LYS A 175 3.95 -13.46 -19.47
CA LYS A 175 4.00 -12.39 -20.49
C LYS A 175 3.82 -11.00 -19.90
N LEU A 176 4.03 -9.99 -20.74
CA LEU A 176 3.85 -8.58 -20.43
C LEU A 176 2.63 -8.03 -21.17
N TYR A 177 1.84 -7.21 -20.50
CA TYR A 177 0.91 -6.28 -21.14
C TYR A 177 1.45 -4.86 -21.02
N HIS A 178 1.56 -4.14 -22.14
CA HIS A 178 1.99 -2.76 -22.14
C HIS A 178 0.81 -1.86 -21.74
N ILE A 179 0.92 -1.22 -20.57
CA ILE A 179 -0.19 -0.43 -20.01
C ILE A 179 0.02 1.08 -20.09
N LEU A 180 1.28 1.54 -20.16
CA LEU A 180 1.59 2.96 -20.19
C LEU A 180 2.99 3.23 -20.75
N THR A 181 3.13 4.31 -21.53
CA THR A 181 4.40 4.98 -21.78
C THR A 181 4.32 6.42 -21.27
N ARG A 182 5.38 6.85 -20.55
CA ARG A 182 5.52 8.23 -20.05
C ARG A 182 6.80 8.84 -20.59
N ASP A 183 6.69 10.03 -21.16
CA ASP A 183 7.85 10.87 -21.50
C ASP A 183 8.44 11.44 -20.20
N MET A 184 9.68 11.08 -19.87
CA MET A 184 10.34 11.51 -18.64
C MET A 184 10.87 12.94 -18.70
N THR A 185 10.80 13.61 -19.87
CA THR A 185 11.15 15.01 -20.03
C THR A 185 9.98 15.93 -19.67
N THR A 186 8.78 15.58 -20.17
CA THR A 186 7.55 16.36 -19.97
C THR A 186 6.71 15.82 -18.81
N LEU A 187 6.93 14.59 -18.39
CA LEU A 187 6.13 13.78 -17.44
C LEU A 187 4.71 13.51 -17.95
N GLN A 188 4.45 13.68 -19.24
CA GLN A 188 3.15 13.39 -19.83
C GLN A 188 3.06 11.92 -20.26
N GLU A 189 1.87 11.37 -20.15
CA GLU A 189 1.54 10.09 -20.75
C GLU A 189 1.44 10.26 -22.26
N ILE A 190 1.97 9.29 -22.99
CA ILE A 190 1.96 9.32 -24.45
C ILE A 190 1.45 7.99 -25.00
N SER A 191 0.81 8.04 -26.16
CA SER A 191 0.47 6.85 -26.92
C SER A 191 1.71 6.37 -27.66
N ASP A 192 2.18 5.18 -27.32
CA ASP A 192 3.30 4.53 -28.00
C ASP A 192 2.95 3.08 -28.31
N ASP A 193 3.34 2.61 -29.49
CA ASP A 193 3.18 1.21 -29.89
C ASP A 193 4.56 0.57 -30.04
N ILE A 194 4.92 -0.19 -29.02
CA ILE A 194 6.20 -0.91 -28.96
C ILE A 194 6.08 -2.37 -29.40
N GLY A 195 4.94 -2.76 -29.97
CA GLY A 195 4.69 -4.13 -30.44
C GLY A 195 4.39 -5.14 -29.32
N ILE A 196 4.14 -4.67 -28.09
CA ILE A 196 3.73 -5.51 -26.95
C ILE A 196 2.22 -5.44 -26.80
N GLU A 197 1.61 -6.59 -26.51
CA GLU A 197 0.18 -6.70 -26.26
C GLU A 197 -0.31 -5.65 -25.25
N LYS A 198 -1.42 -4.99 -25.58
CA LYS A 198 -2.09 -4.03 -24.68
C LYS A 198 -3.34 -4.68 -24.09
N PRO A 199 -3.79 -4.26 -22.89
CA PRO A 199 -5.07 -4.70 -22.36
C PRO A 199 -6.22 -4.47 -23.34
N LYS A 200 -7.17 -5.41 -23.38
CA LYS A 200 -8.36 -5.30 -24.21
C LYS A 200 -9.12 -4.01 -23.93
N LYS A 201 -9.54 -3.31 -24.98
CA LYS A 201 -10.41 -2.14 -24.85
C LYS A 201 -11.88 -2.54 -24.86
N TYR A 202 -12.68 -1.75 -24.14
CA TYR A 202 -14.13 -1.90 -24.08
C TYR A 202 -14.80 -0.66 -24.64
N GLU A 203 -15.77 -0.86 -25.52
CA GLU A 203 -16.61 0.21 -26.06
C GLU A 203 -17.77 0.48 -25.10
N PHE A 204 -17.97 1.72 -24.73
CA PHE A 204 -19.04 2.16 -23.83
C PHE A 204 -19.45 3.60 -24.17
N SER A 205 -20.60 4.05 -23.69
CA SER A 205 -21.13 5.38 -23.96
C SER A 205 -21.16 6.31 -22.74
N ASN A 206 -21.16 5.73 -21.54
CA ASN A 206 -21.24 6.46 -20.25
C ASN A 206 -20.92 5.53 -19.08
N GLU A 207 -20.94 6.09 -17.87
CA GLU A 207 -20.69 5.35 -16.63
C GLU A 207 -21.59 4.12 -16.48
N SER A 208 -22.88 4.25 -16.69
CA SER A 208 -23.82 3.16 -16.52
C SER A 208 -23.53 1.99 -17.48
N SER A 209 -23.17 2.30 -18.73
CA SER A 209 -22.85 1.27 -19.72
C SER A 209 -21.55 0.51 -19.37
N ILE A 210 -20.51 1.18 -18.87
CA ILE A 210 -19.29 0.47 -18.46
C ILE A 210 -19.49 -0.34 -17.19
N ARG A 211 -20.29 0.14 -16.22
CA ARG A 211 -20.68 -0.66 -15.05
C ARG A 211 -21.45 -1.93 -15.43
N ASN A 212 -22.36 -1.84 -16.40
CA ASN A 212 -23.07 -3.01 -16.92
C ASN A 212 -22.10 -4.01 -17.57
N ILE A 213 -21.18 -3.55 -18.42
CA ILE A 213 -20.15 -4.40 -19.01
C ILE A 213 -19.36 -5.12 -17.92
N VAL A 214 -18.89 -4.40 -16.90
CA VAL A 214 -18.11 -5.01 -15.80
C VAL A 214 -18.95 -6.04 -15.03
N SER A 215 -20.23 -5.80 -14.85
CA SER A 215 -21.12 -6.75 -14.14
C SER A 215 -21.34 -8.08 -14.90
N GLU A 216 -21.12 -8.08 -16.21
CA GLU A 216 -21.24 -9.26 -17.07
C GLU A 216 -19.93 -10.03 -17.27
N LEU A 217 -18.79 -9.44 -16.84
CA LEU A 217 -17.48 -10.11 -16.89
C LEU A 217 -17.45 -11.31 -15.94
N ASP A 218 -16.83 -12.37 -16.41
CA ASP A 218 -16.69 -13.61 -15.64
C ASP A 218 -15.51 -13.58 -14.65
N ILE A 219 -15.32 -14.68 -13.94
CA ILE A 219 -14.30 -14.86 -12.91
C ILE A 219 -12.85 -14.71 -13.43
N SER A 220 -12.63 -14.74 -14.73
CA SER A 220 -11.30 -14.58 -15.34
C SER A 220 -10.88 -13.11 -15.51
N HIS A 221 -11.72 -12.16 -15.09
CA HIS A 221 -11.48 -10.73 -15.23
C HIS A 221 -11.47 -10.02 -13.88
N GLU A 222 -10.44 -9.19 -13.63
CA GLU A 222 -10.42 -8.33 -12.42
C GLU A 222 -11.43 -7.18 -12.55
N GLY A 223 -11.55 -6.61 -13.73
CA GLY A 223 -12.40 -5.46 -14.01
C GLY A 223 -11.83 -4.59 -15.12
N VAL A 224 -12.03 -3.27 -15.02
CA VAL A 224 -11.56 -2.29 -16.00
C VAL A 224 -10.87 -1.11 -15.33
N VAL A 225 -9.97 -0.46 -16.08
CA VAL A 225 -9.43 0.86 -15.79
C VAL A 225 -10.01 1.84 -16.80
N VAL A 226 -10.58 2.94 -16.33
CA VAL A 226 -11.11 4.04 -17.14
C VAL A 226 -10.18 5.23 -17.04
N VAL A 227 -9.86 5.86 -18.17
CA VAL A 227 -8.96 7.01 -18.26
C VAL A 227 -9.56 8.02 -19.24
N ASP A 228 -9.64 9.30 -18.84
CA ASP A 228 -10.04 10.40 -19.71
C ASP A 228 -8.84 11.12 -20.36
N ASP A 229 -9.10 12.10 -21.23
CA ASP A 229 -8.06 12.86 -21.93
C ASP A 229 -7.21 13.76 -21.00
N ASN A 230 -7.67 14.00 -19.78
CA ASN A 230 -6.91 14.70 -18.74
C ASN A 230 -6.07 13.73 -17.87
N PHE A 231 -6.04 12.44 -18.24
CA PHE A 231 -5.39 11.35 -17.51
C PHE A 231 -5.98 11.08 -16.11
N ASN A 232 -7.16 11.62 -15.81
CA ASN A 232 -7.90 11.18 -14.64
C ASN A 232 -8.22 9.69 -14.80
N ARG A 233 -8.05 8.95 -13.72
CA ARG A 233 -8.08 7.49 -13.77
C ARG A 233 -8.87 6.91 -12.60
N ILE A 234 -9.74 5.96 -12.91
CA ILE A 234 -10.47 5.16 -11.93
C ILE A 234 -10.39 3.67 -12.32
N LYS A 235 -10.73 2.81 -11.39
CA LYS A 235 -10.89 1.37 -11.63
C LYS A 235 -12.30 0.94 -11.23
N ILE A 236 -12.84 -0.06 -11.95
CA ILE A 236 -14.10 -0.71 -11.64
C ILE A 236 -13.81 -2.21 -11.64
N LYS A 237 -13.92 -2.84 -10.47
CA LYS A 237 -13.66 -4.27 -10.31
C LYS A 237 -14.92 -5.08 -10.47
N THR A 238 -14.78 -6.35 -10.91
CA THR A 238 -15.91 -7.27 -10.92
C THR A 238 -16.25 -7.71 -9.50
N LYS A 239 -17.54 -7.91 -9.23
CA LYS A 239 -18.01 -8.44 -7.95
C LYS A 239 -17.37 -9.82 -7.65
N THR A 240 -17.24 -10.65 -8.68
CA THR A 240 -16.66 -11.99 -8.56
C THR A 240 -15.19 -11.97 -8.19
N TYR A 241 -14.38 -11.10 -8.83
CA TYR A 241 -12.98 -10.93 -8.47
C TYR A 241 -12.84 -10.47 -7.02
N PHE A 242 -13.68 -9.52 -6.61
CA PHE A 242 -13.67 -9.01 -5.24
C PHE A 242 -13.96 -10.12 -4.24
N ILE A 243 -15.00 -10.93 -4.47
CA ILE A 243 -15.31 -12.10 -3.64
C ILE A 243 -14.12 -13.06 -3.57
N MET A 244 -13.52 -13.41 -4.71
CA MET A 244 -12.41 -14.35 -4.77
C MET A 244 -11.17 -13.84 -4.05
N HIS A 245 -10.88 -12.55 -4.18
CA HIS A 245 -9.76 -11.91 -3.47
C HIS A 245 -9.90 -12.07 -1.95
N TYR A 246 -11.11 -11.91 -1.41
CA TYR A 246 -11.37 -12.02 0.02
C TYR A 246 -11.63 -13.44 0.51
N LEU A 247 -12.31 -14.28 -0.27
CA LEU A 247 -12.52 -15.70 0.09
C LEU A 247 -11.21 -16.49 0.13
N ARG A 248 -10.24 -16.15 -0.73
CA ARG A 248 -8.90 -16.77 -0.70
C ARG A 248 -8.21 -16.62 0.66
N ASN A 249 -8.59 -15.60 1.43
CA ASN A 249 -8.04 -15.28 2.73
C ASN A 249 -8.95 -15.69 3.91
N ASN A 250 -10.02 -16.47 3.69
CA ASN A 250 -11.08 -16.77 4.67
C ASN A 250 -11.55 -15.51 5.41
N MET A 251 -12.83 -15.10 5.29
CA MET A 251 -13.35 -13.91 5.97
C MET A 251 -13.36 -14.15 7.48
N SER A 252 -12.20 -13.98 8.11
CA SER A 252 -12.05 -13.96 9.56
C SER A 252 -12.27 -12.51 10.05
N PHE A 253 -12.46 -12.36 11.35
CA PHE A 253 -12.48 -11.04 11.99
C PHE A 253 -11.22 -10.23 11.63
N ILE A 254 -10.05 -10.86 11.62
CA ILE A 254 -8.79 -10.20 11.29
C ILE A 254 -8.80 -9.69 9.84
N ASN A 255 -9.31 -10.49 8.90
CA ASN A 255 -9.41 -10.07 7.50
C ASN A 255 -10.41 -8.93 7.32
N ALA A 256 -11.53 -8.94 8.05
CA ALA A 256 -12.48 -7.83 8.06
C ALA A 256 -11.88 -6.56 8.69
N LEU A 257 -11.12 -6.70 9.77
CA LEU A 257 -10.39 -5.59 10.39
C LEU A 257 -9.30 -5.03 9.47
N GLU A 258 -8.61 -5.89 8.69
CA GLU A 258 -7.67 -5.45 7.66
C GLU A 258 -8.36 -4.65 6.55
N LEU A 259 -9.59 -5.01 6.16
CA LEU A 259 -10.39 -4.22 5.23
C LEU A 259 -10.67 -2.82 5.78
N VAL A 260 -11.08 -2.72 7.05
CA VAL A 260 -11.28 -1.44 7.71
C VAL A 260 -9.96 -0.66 7.77
N ARG A 261 -8.88 -1.32 8.14
CA ARG A 261 -7.55 -0.72 8.24
C ARG A 261 -7.04 -0.19 6.90
N MET A 262 -7.32 -0.90 5.81
CA MET A 262 -6.92 -0.51 4.45
C MET A 262 -7.88 0.48 3.79
N ASN A 263 -8.99 0.81 4.47
CA ASN A 263 -10.10 1.61 3.94
C ASN A 263 -10.70 1.00 2.66
N ASP A 264 -10.62 -0.32 2.51
CA ASP A 264 -11.20 -1.07 1.38
C ASP A 264 -12.61 -1.60 1.70
N TYR A 265 -13.08 -1.40 2.95
CA TYR A 265 -14.41 -1.89 3.38
C TYR A 265 -15.56 -1.17 2.68
N GLU A 266 -15.38 0.09 2.27
CA GLU A 266 -16.41 0.82 1.51
C GLU A 266 -16.71 0.14 0.18
N GLU A 267 -15.68 -0.34 -0.51
CA GLU A 267 -15.84 -1.14 -1.73
C GLU A 267 -16.54 -2.46 -1.41
N PHE A 268 -16.15 -3.16 -0.34
CA PHE A 268 -16.81 -4.39 0.09
C PHE A 268 -18.29 -4.17 0.36
N VAL A 269 -18.64 -3.15 1.12
CA VAL A 269 -20.02 -2.84 1.49
C VAL A 269 -20.85 -2.41 0.26
N SER A 270 -20.24 -1.81 -0.76
CA SER A 270 -20.96 -1.49 -2.00
C SER A 270 -21.49 -2.72 -2.73
N TYR A 271 -20.82 -3.87 -2.59
CA TYR A 271 -21.25 -5.15 -3.14
C TYR A 271 -22.08 -6.01 -2.17
N PHE A 272 -21.86 -5.84 -0.86
CA PHE A 272 -22.46 -6.63 0.22
C PHE A 272 -23.09 -5.73 1.26
N THR A 273 -24.19 -5.08 0.88
CA THR A 273 -24.88 -4.07 1.70
C THR A 273 -25.36 -4.60 3.06
N GLU A 274 -25.59 -5.91 3.16
CA GLU A 274 -25.93 -6.60 4.41
C GLU A 274 -24.84 -6.53 5.48
N TYR A 275 -23.60 -6.27 5.11
CA TYR A 275 -22.48 -6.11 6.05
C TYR A 275 -22.21 -4.66 6.47
N LYS A 276 -23.00 -3.70 5.98
CA LYS A 276 -22.77 -2.26 6.24
C LYS A 276 -22.68 -1.95 7.73
N GLU A 277 -23.68 -2.37 8.50
CA GLU A 277 -23.72 -2.13 9.95
C GLU A 277 -22.53 -2.77 10.67
N VAL A 278 -22.11 -3.97 10.24
CA VAL A 278 -20.96 -4.67 10.81
C VAL A 278 -19.68 -3.86 10.59
N PHE A 279 -19.45 -3.36 9.37
CA PHE A 279 -18.25 -2.59 9.07
C PHE A 279 -18.27 -1.19 9.68
N GLU A 280 -19.42 -0.55 9.82
CA GLU A 280 -19.56 0.71 10.56
C GLU A 280 -19.15 0.54 12.04
N VAL A 281 -19.61 -0.54 12.71
CA VAL A 281 -19.21 -0.87 14.08
C VAL A 281 -17.72 -1.22 14.14
N MET A 282 -17.21 -2.01 13.21
CA MET A 282 -15.79 -2.36 13.17
C MET A 282 -14.89 -1.14 12.93
N SER A 283 -15.33 -0.20 12.10
CA SER A 283 -14.61 1.06 11.86
C SER A 283 -14.57 1.92 13.12
N ALA A 284 -15.70 2.01 13.84
CA ALA A 284 -15.77 2.73 15.12
C ALA A 284 -14.83 2.09 16.17
N ILE A 285 -14.83 0.77 16.28
CA ILE A 285 -13.94 0.01 17.18
C ILE A 285 -12.48 0.20 16.78
N TYR A 286 -12.16 0.12 15.49
CA TYR A 286 -10.80 0.33 15.00
C TYR A 286 -10.28 1.74 15.34
N ASN A 287 -11.09 2.77 15.11
CA ASN A 287 -10.76 4.14 15.47
C ASN A 287 -10.58 4.31 16.99
N GLN A 288 -11.40 3.65 17.81
CA GLN A 288 -11.21 3.65 19.26
C GLN A 288 -9.90 2.98 19.65
N ILE A 289 -9.58 1.82 19.04
CA ILE A 289 -8.31 1.11 19.24
C ILE A 289 -7.12 2.02 18.88
N LEU A 290 -7.19 2.77 17.76
CA LEU A 290 -6.14 3.70 17.37
C LEU A 290 -5.97 4.85 18.37
N ASN A 291 -7.08 5.38 18.93
CA ASN A 291 -7.01 6.42 19.94
C ASN A 291 -6.43 5.91 21.26
N ASP A 292 -6.93 4.78 21.76
CA ASP A 292 -6.40 4.13 22.96
C ASP A 292 -4.91 3.81 22.80
N ALA A 293 -4.53 3.51 21.60
CA ALA A 293 -3.19 3.21 21.19
C ALA A 293 -2.28 4.44 21.22
N LYS A 294 -2.74 5.60 20.75
CA LYS A 294 -2.01 6.87 20.88
C LYS A 294 -1.84 7.27 22.34
N GLU A 295 -2.86 7.07 23.16
CA GLU A 295 -2.78 7.30 24.60
C GLU A 295 -1.76 6.37 25.27
N LEU A 296 -1.68 5.11 24.83
CA LEU A 296 -0.71 4.15 25.31
C LEU A 296 0.73 4.54 24.95
N ASP A 297 0.96 5.00 23.71
CA ASP A 297 2.26 5.54 23.30
C ASP A 297 2.64 6.77 24.13
N GLY A 298 1.68 7.65 24.38
CA GLY A 298 1.87 8.80 25.29
C GLY A 298 2.27 8.35 26.71
N LEU A 299 1.61 7.31 27.24
CA LEU A 299 1.95 6.74 28.55
C LEU A 299 3.35 6.10 28.56
N ILE A 300 3.72 5.35 27.52
CA ILE A 300 5.06 4.75 27.40
C ILE A 300 6.14 5.84 27.43
N MET A 301 5.95 6.91 26.65
CA MET A 301 6.88 8.03 26.60
C MET A 301 6.93 8.81 27.90
N TYR A 302 5.78 9.03 28.54
CA TYR A 302 5.72 9.68 29.86
C TYR A 302 6.49 8.87 30.92
N LEU A 303 6.27 7.56 30.98
CA LEU A 303 6.96 6.68 31.93
C LEU A 303 8.47 6.62 31.66
N LYS A 304 8.87 6.55 30.38
CA LYS A 304 10.29 6.65 29.98
C LYS A 304 10.93 7.94 30.47
N ASN A 305 10.31 9.08 30.21
CA ASN A 305 10.82 10.40 30.59
C ASN A 305 10.87 10.55 32.12
N SER A 306 9.88 10.02 32.84
CA SER A 306 9.86 10.01 34.31
C SER A 306 11.04 9.21 34.87
N TYR A 307 11.37 8.07 34.27
CA TYR A 307 12.53 7.28 34.64
C TYR A 307 13.84 8.01 34.39
N GLU A 308 14.00 8.64 33.22
CA GLU A 308 15.19 9.45 32.91
C GLU A 308 15.34 10.61 33.88
N TYR A 309 14.26 11.29 34.29
CA TYR A 309 14.27 12.34 35.29
C TYR A 309 14.71 11.83 36.67
N MET A 310 14.15 10.69 37.12
CA MET A 310 14.55 10.07 38.42
C MET A 310 16.00 9.68 38.41
N TYR A 311 16.51 9.11 37.31
CA TYR A 311 17.91 8.73 37.16
C TYR A 311 18.86 9.95 37.25
N LYS A 312 18.53 11.01 36.49
CA LYS A 312 19.34 12.26 36.49
C LYS A 312 19.40 12.97 37.82
N ASN A 313 18.39 12.77 38.68
CA ASN A 313 18.26 13.44 39.96
C ASN A 313 18.52 12.52 41.17
N SER A 314 18.90 11.26 40.94
CA SER A 314 19.20 10.29 42.00
C SER A 314 20.71 10.22 42.26
N ASN A 315 21.08 10.15 43.56
CA ASN A 315 22.44 9.82 43.99
C ASN A 315 22.71 8.31 44.03
N ASP A 316 21.72 7.49 43.72
CA ASP A 316 21.80 6.03 43.72
C ASP A 316 22.52 5.51 42.46
N SER A 317 23.06 4.28 42.57
CA SER A 317 23.61 3.61 41.39
C SER A 317 22.52 3.35 40.35
N SER A 318 22.91 3.40 39.06
CA SER A 318 21.97 3.14 37.93
C SER A 318 21.21 1.82 38.06
N ILE A 319 21.81 0.81 38.70
CA ILE A 319 21.19 -0.52 38.93
C ILE A 319 20.06 -0.40 39.95
N ILE A 320 20.22 0.36 41.04
CA ILE A 320 19.21 0.55 42.08
C ILE A 320 18.02 1.33 41.48
N VAL A 321 18.29 2.42 40.78
CA VAL A 321 17.24 3.23 40.11
C VAL A 321 16.44 2.40 39.14
N ARG A 322 17.11 1.61 38.27
CA ARG A 322 16.45 0.72 37.32
C ARG A 322 15.57 -0.34 37.99
N LYS A 323 16.03 -0.93 39.09
CA LYS A 323 15.29 -1.92 39.87
C LYS A 323 14.02 -1.32 40.50
N ASN A 324 14.15 -0.17 41.12
CA ASN A 324 13.04 0.55 41.76
C ASN A 324 11.98 0.98 40.72
N PHE A 325 12.43 1.46 39.57
CA PHE A 325 11.56 1.85 38.50
C PHE A 325 10.83 0.61 37.90
N ALA A 326 11.54 -0.50 37.68
CA ALA A 326 10.93 -1.75 37.19
C ALA A 326 9.82 -2.24 38.15
N GLN A 327 10.07 -2.16 39.46
CA GLN A 327 9.07 -2.52 40.48
C GLN A 327 7.87 -1.57 40.49
N ALA A 328 8.09 -0.27 40.33
CA ALA A 328 7.02 0.72 40.24
C ALA A 328 6.16 0.50 38.98
N ILE A 329 6.78 0.29 37.82
CA ILE A 329 6.07 0.03 36.57
C ILE A 329 5.24 -1.26 36.62
N SER A 330 5.79 -2.35 37.17
CA SER A 330 5.08 -3.63 37.27
C SER A 330 3.83 -3.55 38.15
N ASN A 331 3.78 -2.58 39.08
CA ASN A 331 2.62 -2.33 39.94
C ASN A 331 1.55 -1.45 39.29
N ILE A 332 1.92 -0.63 38.28
CA ILE A 332 1.04 0.36 37.66
C ILE A 332 0.52 -0.10 36.30
N THR A 333 1.27 -0.95 35.61
CA THR A 333 0.99 -1.34 34.22
C THR A 333 1.06 -2.86 34.01
N ASN A 334 0.55 -3.31 32.87
CA ASN A 334 0.72 -4.70 32.46
C ASN A 334 2.13 -4.93 31.85
N ASN A 335 2.49 -6.20 31.70
CA ASN A 335 3.79 -6.63 31.17
C ASN A 335 4.10 -6.07 29.76
N TYR A 336 3.08 -5.81 28.95
CA TYR A 336 3.25 -5.27 27.62
C TYR A 336 3.76 -3.82 27.68
N ILE A 337 3.10 -2.96 28.47
CA ILE A 337 3.53 -1.56 28.65
C ILE A 337 4.93 -1.51 29.25
N ALA A 338 5.17 -2.27 30.33
CA ALA A 338 6.46 -2.32 30.98
C ALA A 338 7.60 -2.68 30.02
N SER A 339 7.43 -3.72 29.21
CA SER A 339 8.45 -4.16 28.23
C SER A 339 8.74 -3.07 27.20
N ASN A 340 7.71 -2.38 26.68
CA ASN A 340 7.88 -1.32 25.69
C ASN A 340 8.54 -0.06 26.27
N VAL A 341 8.27 0.27 27.53
CA VAL A 341 8.98 1.37 28.24
C VAL A 341 10.49 1.08 28.33
N PHE A 342 10.87 -0.16 28.64
CA PHE A 342 12.29 -0.52 28.68
C PHE A 342 12.94 -0.57 27.30
N LEU A 343 12.24 -1.03 26.26
CA LEU A 343 12.74 -0.97 24.89
C LEU A 343 12.98 0.48 24.45
N ALA A 344 12.00 1.38 24.72
CA ALA A 344 12.13 2.80 24.43
C ALA A 344 13.28 3.46 25.19
N TYR A 345 13.48 3.06 26.45
CA TYR A 345 14.60 3.56 27.27
C TYR A 345 15.95 3.11 26.71
N ASP A 346 16.07 1.85 26.29
CA ASP A 346 17.30 1.30 25.71
C ASP A 346 17.57 1.82 24.28
N GLY A 347 16.77 2.76 23.76
CA GLY A 347 16.88 3.28 22.40
C GLY A 347 16.58 2.26 21.32
N LYS A 348 15.91 1.13 21.70
CA LYS A 348 15.50 0.09 20.79
C LYS A 348 14.13 0.41 20.20
N CYS A 349 13.89 -0.08 18.97
CA CYS A 349 12.58 -0.01 18.37
C CYS A 349 11.60 -0.80 19.25
N TYR A 350 10.56 -0.15 19.77
CA TYR A 350 9.45 -0.81 20.44
C TYR A 350 8.26 -0.86 19.49
N ASP A 351 7.34 -1.79 19.74
CA ASP A 351 6.16 -1.96 18.91
C ASP A 351 5.35 -0.64 18.92
N THR A 352 5.43 0.12 17.84
CA THR A 352 4.56 1.26 17.63
C THR A 352 3.22 0.78 17.10
N LEU A 353 2.16 1.51 17.40
CA LEU A 353 0.79 1.14 17.06
C LEU A 353 0.46 1.27 15.57
N THR A 354 1.39 1.78 14.81
CA THR A 354 1.33 1.81 13.34
C THR A 354 1.79 0.49 12.71
N SER A 355 2.33 -0.47 13.49
CA SER A 355 2.71 -1.77 12.95
C SER A 355 1.55 -2.77 13.04
N PRO A 356 1.32 -3.62 12.03
CA PRO A 356 0.29 -4.67 12.06
C PRO A 356 0.43 -5.62 13.25
N ILE A 357 1.66 -5.91 13.66
CA ILE A 357 1.97 -6.80 14.80
C ILE A 357 1.48 -6.18 16.12
N THR A 358 1.62 -4.87 16.26
CA THR A 358 1.19 -4.15 17.47
C THR A 358 -0.32 -4.06 17.57
N ILE A 359 -1.01 -3.81 16.47
CA ILE A 359 -2.48 -3.82 16.41
C ILE A 359 -3.00 -5.20 16.83
N ASN A 360 -2.45 -6.28 16.31
CA ASN A 360 -2.85 -7.64 16.68
C ASN A 360 -2.59 -7.94 18.14
N LYS A 361 -1.45 -7.53 18.70
CA LYS A 361 -1.16 -7.65 20.13
C LYS A 361 -2.12 -6.83 20.97
N PHE A 362 -2.43 -5.60 20.55
CA PHE A 362 -3.37 -4.71 21.24
C PHE A 362 -4.79 -5.27 21.22
N ILE A 363 -5.25 -5.80 20.09
CA ILE A 363 -6.54 -6.50 19.96
C ILE A 363 -6.62 -7.68 20.95
N ARG A 364 -5.53 -8.45 21.12
CA ARG A 364 -5.47 -9.52 22.13
C ARG A 364 -5.62 -9.03 23.57
N LEU A 365 -5.11 -7.85 23.87
CA LEU A 365 -5.21 -7.24 25.20
C LEU A 365 -6.61 -6.67 25.48
N THR A 366 -7.33 -6.26 24.44
CA THR A 366 -8.66 -5.63 24.54
C THR A 366 -9.80 -6.64 24.31
N ARG A 367 -9.74 -7.81 24.96
CA ARG A 367 -10.79 -8.87 24.88
C ARG A 367 -12.22 -8.36 24.97
N ASN A 368 -12.46 -7.22 25.61
CA ASN A 368 -13.79 -6.64 25.78
C ASN A 368 -14.45 -6.26 24.44
N TYR A 369 -13.67 -5.85 23.43
CA TYR A 369 -14.21 -5.53 22.10
C TYR A 369 -14.71 -6.78 21.37
N TRP A 370 -14.04 -7.90 21.55
CA TRP A 370 -14.43 -9.19 20.99
C TRP A 370 -15.79 -9.67 21.52
N ILE A 371 -16.01 -9.49 22.82
CA ILE A 371 -17.28 -9.85 23.47
C ILE A 371 -18.42 -9.03 22.87
N ILE A 372 -18.18 -7.75 22.58
CA ILE A 372 -19.17 -6.88 21.94
C ILE A 372 -19.50 -7.39 20.53
N LEU A 373 -18.49 -7.66 19.71
CA LEU A 373 -18.69 -8.09 18.32
C LEU A 373 -19.41 -9.44 18.24
N THR A 374 -19.02 -10.42 19.05
CA THR A 374 -19.70 -11.73 19.09
C THR A 374 -21.11 -11.67 19.63
N LYS A 375 -21.39 -10.71 20.53
CA LYS A 375 -22.72 -10.50 21.08
C LYS A 375 -23.68 -9.88 20.06
N TYR A 376 -23.21 -8.92 19.26
CA TYR A 376 -24.06 -8.18 18.30
C TYR A 376 -24.08 -8.81 16.91
N PHE A 377 -23.05 -9.58 16.54
CA PHE A 377 -22.91 -10.19 15.22
C PHE A 377 -22.53 -11.68 15.30
N PRO A 378 -23.34 -12.52 16.00
CA PRO A 378 -23.00 -13.92 16.28
C PRO A 378 -22.91 -14.79 15.01
N ASN A 379 -23.52 -14.37 13.90
CA ASN A 379 -23.51 -15.11 12.64
C ASN A 379 -22.30 -14.77 11.75
N VAL A 380 -21.57 -13.72 12.07
CA VAL A 380 -20.42 -13.23 11.28
C VAL A 380 -19.11 -13.68 11.93
N PHE A 381 -19.07 -13.73 13.27
CA PHE A 381 -17.87 -14.06 14.03
C PHE A 381 -18.13 -15.23 14.98
N SER A 382 -17.45 -16.34 14.79
CA SER A 382 -17.53 -17.47 15.74
C SER A 382 -16.59 -17.25 16.93
N ILE A 383 -17.01 -17.72 18.12
CA ILE A 383 -16.18 -17.66 19.34
C ILE A 383 -14.84 -18.40 19.14
N ASN A 384 -14.80 -19.43 18.32
CA ASN A 384 -13.58 -20.22 18.07
C ASN A 384 -12.53 -19.44 17.23
N GLU A 385 -12.94 -18.52 16.36
CA GLU A 385 -12.02 -17.64 15.62
C GLU A 385 -11.36 -16.61 16.54
N ILE A 386 -12.05 -16.25 17.63
CA ILE A 386 -11.59 -15.27 18.61
C ILE A 386 -10.56 -15.86 19.56
N LEU A 387 -10.69 -17.14 19.91
CA LEU A 387 -9.81 -17.82 20.87
C LEU A 387 -8.47 -18.25 20.24
N ASN A 388 -8.39 -18.32 18.91
CA ASN A 388 -7.19 -18.72 18.17
C ASN A 388 -6.33 -17.54 17.68
N VAL A 389 -6.60 -16.31 18.11
CA VAL A 389 -5.81 -15.10 17.80
C VAL A 389 -4.85 -14.71 18.91
#